data_610df1111e7e354af8ed0c751c558e52
#
_entry.id   610df1111e7e354af8ed0c751c558e52
#
_cell.length_a   1.000
_cell.length_b   1.000
_cell.length_c   1.000
_cell.angle_alpha   90.00
_cell.angle_beta   90.00
_cell.angle_gamma   90.00
#
_symmetry.space_group_name_H-M   'P 1'
#
loop_
_entity.id
_entity.type
_entity.pdbx_description
1 polymer ?
#
loop_
_entity_poly.entity_id
_entity_poly.type
_entity_poly.pdbx_seq_one_letter_code
_entity_poly.pdbx_strand_id
1 'polypeptide(L)'
;MANEKGLTMAASVGKNFANVYVSEYFEEIDRTIVTVFFEDKGVEYKHFTFVLGKGKTRVTLTELGAGKYNCYAIQFAGDEKAEAKISFEISDSDSVVGMLGEIRDRLDRL
;
A
#
# COMPACT_ATOMS: atom_id res chain seq x y z
N MET A 1 -6.83 -25.24 -1.71
CA MET A 1 -6.50 -24.94 -1.36
C MET A 1 -5.42 -24.09 -1.26
N ALA A 2 -4.45 -24.36 -1.66
CA ALA A 2 -3.36 -23.47 -1.57
C ALA A 2 -3.71 -22.10 -1.91
N ASN A 3 -4.65 -21.96 -2.71
CA ASN A 3 -4.95 -20.67 -3.09
C ASN A 3 -5.59 -19.87 -2.04
N GLU A 4 -5.93 -20.44 -0.96
CA GLU A 4 -6.40 -19.67 0.07
C GLU A 4 -5.36 -18.76 0.57
N LYS A 5 -4.12 -19.08 0.40
CA LYS A 5 -3.12 -18.18 0.81
C LYS A 5 -2.85 -17.17 -0.23
N GLY A 6 -2.70 -17.60 -1.44
CA GLY A 6 -2.52 -16.74 -2.56
C GLY A 6 -1.45 -15.68 -2.33
N LEU A 7 -1.54 -14.65 -3.14
CA LEU A 7 -0.67 -13.49 -3.03
C LEU A 7 -1.11 -12.68 -1.82
N THR A 8 -0.16 -12.21 -1.02
CA THR A 8 -0.49 -11.41 0.15
C THR A 8 0.21 -10.07 0.09
N MET A 9 -0.38 -9.08 0.74
CA MET A 9 0.16 -7.74 0.80
C MET A 9 0.10 -7.24 2.22
N ALA A 10 0.98 -6.31 2.54
CA ALA A 10 0.99 -5.64 3.83
C ALA A 10 1.46 -4.22 3.63
N ALA A 11 1.17 -3.34 4.56
CA ALA A 11 1.61 -1.97 4.48
C ALA A 11 2.09 -1.49 5.84
N SER A 12 3.15 -0.69 5.81
CA SER A 12 3.66 -0.02 6.98
C SER A 12 3.53 1.46 6.71
N VAL A 13 2.75 2.16 7.51
CA VAL A 13 2.34 3.52 7.21
C VAL A 13 3.02 4.50 8.16
N GLY A 14 3.60 5.54 7.61
CA GLY A 14 4.17 6.61 8.38
C GLY A 14 3.37 7.88 8.19
N LYS A 15 4.02 9.01 8.44
CA LYS A 15 3.31 10.26 8.45
C LYS A 15 2.87 10.68 7.06
N ASN A 16 3.75 10.66 6.10
CA ASN A 16 3.42 11.02 4.73
C ASN A 16 3.90 9.95 3.78
N PHE A 17 4.09 8.74 4.27
CA PHE A 17 4.65 7.70 3.42
C PHE A 17 4.10 6.35 3.82
N ALA A 18 4.27 5.38 2.95
CA ALA A 18 3.90 4.01 3.24
C ALA A 18 4.83 3.09 2.49
N ASN A 19 5.17 1.98 3.12
CA ASN A 19 5.86 0.90 2.45
C ASN A 19 4.84 -0.19 2.22
N VAL A 20 4.68 -0.59 0.97
CA VAL A 20 3.73 -1.63 0.60
C VAL A 20 4.53 -2.84 0.22
N TYR A 21 4.23 -3.96 0.85
CA TYR A 21 4.93 -5.22 0.63
C TYR A 21 4.03 -6.19 -0.09
N VAL A 22 4.60 -6.92 -1.05
CA VAL A 22 3.88 -7.92 -1.81
C VAL A 22 4.68 -9.20 -1.73
N SER A 23 4.04 -10.29 -1.33
CA SER A 23 4.75 -11.57 -1.21
C SER A 23 5.10 -12.12 -2.58
N GLU A 24 6.00 -13.08 -2.62
CA GLU A 24 6.29 -13.80 -3.85
C GLU A 24 5.51 -15.09 -3.78
N TYR A 25 4.42 -15.16 -4.53
CA TYR A 25 3.55 -16.31 -4.50
C TYR A 25 4.02 -17.41 -5.43
N PHE A 26 4.47 -17.02 -6.64
CA PHE A 26 4.96 -17.99 -7.61
C PHE A 26 6.47 -18.18 -7.43
N GLU A 27 6.95 -19.35 -7.81
CA GLU A 27 8.38 -19.58 -7.78
C GLU A 27 9.10 -18.83 -8.88
N GLU A 28 8.51 -18.81 -10.06
CA GLU A 28 9.13 -18.14 -11.21
C GLU A 28 8.26 -16.96 -11.59
N ILE A 29 8.55 -15.82 -11.03
CA ILE A 29 7.74 -14.62 -11.23
C ILE A 29 8.26 -13.86 -12.43
N ASP A 30 7.35 -13.51 -13.34
CA ASP A 30 7.71 -12.65 -14.45
C ASP A 30 7.74 -11.20 -13.99
N ARG A 31 6.68 -10.77 -13.35
CA ARG A 31 6.62 -9.41 -12.83
C ARG A 31 5.43 -9.28 -11.91
N THR A 32 5.45 -8.24 -11.10
CA THR A 32 4.32 -7.90 -10.25
C THR A 32 3.96 -6.44 -10.53
N ILE A 33 2.71 -6.18 -10.82
CA ILE A 33 2.25 -4.81 -11.06
C ILE A 33 1.45 -4.39 -9.85
N VAL A 34 1.85 -3.26 -9.26
CA VAL A 34 1.18 -2.70 -8.09
C VAL A 34 0.59 -1.37 -8.51
N THR A 35 -0.72 -1.22 -8.40
CA THR A 35 -1.41 0.02 -8.73
C THR A 35 -2.00 0.60 -7.46
N VAL A 36 -1.73 1.88 -7.24
CA VAL A 36 -2.18 2.58 -6.05
C VAL A 36 -3.23 3.60 -6.45
N PHE A 37 -4.37 3.54 -5.77
CA PHE A 37 -5.46 4.49 -6.00
C PHE A 37 -5.70 5.31 -4.75
N PHE A 38 -6.01 6.58 -4.95
CA PHE A 38 -6.50 7.44 -3.88
C PHE A 38 -8.01 7.42 -3.91
N GLU A 39 -8.64 7.19 -2.78
CA GLU A 39 -10.09 7.11 -2.74
C GLU A 39 -10.66 8.37 -2.11
N ASP A 40 -11.59 9.03 -2.83
CA ASP A 40 -12.26 10.22 -2.33
C ASP A 40 -13.74 10.06 -2.57
N LYS A 41 -14.52 10.06 -1.50
CA LYS A 41 -15.99 9.97 -1.56
C LYS A 41 -16.45 8.75 -2.33
N GLY A 42 -15.74 7.64 -2.13
CA GLY A 42 -16.12 6.37 -2.76
C GLY A 42 -15.63 6.22 -4.17
N VAL A 43 -14.89 7.18 -4.70
CA VAL A 43 -14.38 7.11 -6.06
C VAL A 43 -12.86 6.94 -6.00
N GLU A 44 -12.35 6.00 -6.78
CA GLU A 44 -10.91 5.73 -6.81
C GLU A 44 -10.27 6.48 -7.97
N TYR A 45 -9.18 7.18 -7.67
CA TYR A 45 -8.41 7.88 -8.68
C TYR A 45 -7.02 7.26 -8.73
N LYS A 46 -6.57 6.85 -9.92
CA LYS A 46 -5.27 6.22 -10.05
C LYS A 46 -4.18 7.21 -9.67
N HIS A 47 -3.25 6.75 -8.85
CA HIS A 47 -2.19 7.61 -8.33
C HIS A 47 -0.84 7.15 -8.85
N PHE A 48 -0.48 5.89 -8.64
CA PHE A 48 0.81 5.35 -9.08
C PHE A 48 0.63 3.94 -9.62
N THR A 49 1.55 3.57 -10.50
CA THR A 49 1.66 2.19 -10.96
C THR A 49 3.14 1.81 -10.94
N PHE A 50 3.45 0.68 -10.33
CA PHE A 50 4.81 0.20 -10.23
C PHE A 50 4.90 -1.19 -10.83
N VAL A 51 6.02 -1.48 -11.51
CA VAL A 51 6.28 -2.81 -12.04
C VAL A 51 7.50 -3.34 -11.33
N LEU A 52 7.34 -4.45 -10.62
CA LEU A 52 8.41 -5.04 -9.84
C LEU A 52 8.86 -6.34 -10.50
N GLY A 53 10.17 -6.48 -10.66
CA GLY A 53 10.73 -7.73 -11.14
C GLY A 53 10.86 -8.73 -10.02
N LYS A 54 11.36 -9.90 -10.38
CA LYS A 54 11.57 -10.96 -9.40
C LYS A 54 12.54 -10.47 -8.33
N GLY A 55 12.26 -10.78 -7.10
CA GLY A 55 13.09 -10.37 -5.98
C GLY A 55 12.74 -9.02 -5.42
N LYS A 56 11.87 -8.28 -6.09
CA LYS A 56 11.45 -6.98 -5.58
C LYS A 56 10.09 -7.14 -4.95
N THR A 57 10.02 -6.93 -3.64
CA THR A 57 8.80 -7.19 -2.89
C THR A 57 8.30 -5.97 -2.14
N ARG A 58 8.84 -4.80 -2.41
CA ARG A 58 8.44 -3.61 -1.66
C ARG A 58 8.35 -2.41 -2.59
N VAL A 59 7.33 -1.61 -2.35
CA VAL A 59 7.17 -0.31 -3.00
C VAL A 59 7.10 0.73 -1.90
N THR A 60 7.88 1.79 -2.02
CA THR A 60 7.85 2.88 -1.06
C THR A 60 7.15 4.07 -1.69
N LEU A 61 6.08 4.51 -1.03
CA LEU A 61 5.29 5.65 -1.49
C LEU A 61 5.63 6.83 -0.60
N THR A 62 5.98 7.96 -1.20
CA THR A 62 6.37 9.13 -0.43
C THR A 62 5.48 10.31 -0.77
N GLU A 63 5.51 11.32 0.08
CA GLU A 63 4.78 12.56 -0.14
C GLU A 63 3.29 12.30 -0.32
N LEU A 64 2.76 11.40 0.48
CA LEU A 64 1.34 11.10 0.43
C LEU A 64 0.56 12.10 1.26
N GLY A 65 -0.51 12.63 0.69
CA GLY A 65 -1.42 13.47 1.46
C GLY A 65 -2.33 12.63 2.31
N ALA A 66 -3.05 13.27 3.22
CA ALA A 66 -3.99 12.57 4.07
C ALA A 66 -5.11 11.99 3.23
N GLY A 67 -5.56 10.80 3.59
CA GLY A 67 -6.67 10.17 2.89
C GLY A 67 -6.52 8.67 2.85
N LYS A 68 -7.41 8.04 2.10
CA LYS A 68 -7.48 6.60 2.00
C LYS A 68 -6.88 6.16 0.67
N TYR A 69 -6.09 5.10 0.75
CA TYR A 69 -5.41 4.56 -0.44
C TYR A 69 -5.72 3.09 -0.57
N ASN A 70 -5.94 2.65 -1.80
CA ASN A 70 -6.17 1.24 -2.12
C ASN A 70 -5.06 0.80 -3.05
N CYS A 71 -4.42 -0.31 -2.72
CA CYS A 71 -3.34 -0.86 -3.53
C CYS A 71 -3.76 -2.22 -4.04
N TYR A 72 -3.56 -2.44 -5.32
CA TYR A 72 -3.89 -3.71 -5.96
C TYR A 72 -2.61 -4.27 -6.56
N ALA A 73 -2.36 -5.54 -6.36
CA ALA A 73 -1.20 -6.20 -6.93
C ALA A 73 -1.65 -7.36 -7.80
N ILE A 74 -1.00 -7.49 -8.95
CA ILE A 74 -1.18 -8.64 -9.83
C ILE A 74 0.20 -9.19 -10.12
N GLN A 75 0.41 -10.46 -9.80
CA GLN A 75 1.68 -11.11 -10.04
C GLN A 75 1.51 -12.12 -11.16
N PHE A 76 2.40 -12.11 -12.12
CA PHE A 76 2.33 -12.95 -13.29
C PHE A 76 3.44 -13.98 -13.30
N ALA A 77 3.12 -15.19 -13.70
CA ALA A 77 4.08 -16.26 -13.87
C ALA A 77 3.61 -17.11 -15.04
N GLY A 78 4.18 -16.88 -16.23
CA GLY A 78 3.74 -17.58 -17.42
C GLY A 78 2.30 -17.24 -17.70
N ASP A 79 1.46 -18.27 -17.78
CA ASP A 79 0.04 -18.08 -18.06
C ASP A 79 -0.79 -17.87 -16.80
N GLU A 80 -0.14 -17.87 -15.64
CA GLU A 80 -0.88 -17.79 -14.40
C GLU A 80 -0.75 -16.42 -13.79
N LYS A 81 -1.71 -16.04 -12.97
CA LYS A 81 -1.63 -14.79 -12.25
C LYS A 81 -2.30 -14.93 -10.89
N ALA A 82 -1.86 -14.10 -9.96
CA ALA A 82 -2.46 -14.02 -8.65
C ALA A 82 -2.69 -12.55 -8.33
N GLU A 83 -3.72 -12.26 -7.54
CA GLU A 83 -4.11 -10.89 -7.24
C GLU A 83 -4.27 -10.71 -5.76
N ALA A 84 -4.01 -9.49 -5.29
CA ALA A 84 -4.21 -9.15 -3.90
C ALA A 84 -4.56 -7.68 -3.80
N LYS A 85 -5.09 -7.30 -2.66
CA LYS A 85 -5.50 -5.93 -2.43
C LYS A 85 -5.25 -5.58 -0.97
N ILE A 86 -4.86 -4.34 -0.72
CA ILE A 86 -4.75 -3.84 0.64
C ILE A 86 -5.13 -2.37 0.63
N SER A 87 -5.66 -1.89 1.74
CA SER A 87 -6.01 -0.49 1.89
C SER A 87 -5.32 0.05 3.13
N PHE A 88 -4.98 1.33 3.10
CA PHE A 88 -4.43 1.99 4.26
C PHE A 88 -4.84 3.45 4.23
N GLU A 89 -4.60 4.12 5.33
CA GLU A 89 -5.00 5.51 5.47
C GLU A 89 -3.83 6.32 5.99
N ILE A 90 -3.62 7.50 5.39
CA ILE A 90 -2.65 8.47 5.88
C ILE A 90 -3.46 9.48 6.68
N SER A 91 -3.10 9.63 7.95
CA SER A 91 -3.89 10.49 8.81
C SER A 91 -3.38 11.93 8.70
N ASP A 92 -4.28 12.86 8.96
CA ASP A 92 -3.94 14.28 8.94
C ASP A 92 -3.64 14.74 10.34
N SER A 93 -2.84 13.98 11.05
CA SER A 93 -2.63 14.24 12.46
C SER A 93 -1.74 15.42 12.71
N ASP A 94 -1.14 15.95 11.72
CA ASP A 94 -0.35 17.10 11.94
C ASP A 94 -1.11 18.30 12.21
N SER A 95 -2.27 18.23 11.89
CA SER A 95 -3.05 19.39 12.17
C SER A 95 -3.30 19.53 13.60
N VAL A 96 -2.99 19.52 14.30
CA VAL A 96 -3.15 19.52 15.56
C VAL A 96 -2.46 19.77 16.45
N VAL A 97 -2.03 19.59 16.14
CA VAL A 97 -1.71 19.89 16.76
C VAL A 97 -1.41 19.93 17.33
N GLY A 98 -1.13 19.73 17.14
CA GLY A 98 -1.20 19.80 17.44
C GLY A 98 -0.82 19.51 17.90
N MET A 99 -0.79 19.67 17.68
CA MET A 99 -0.92 19.49 17.95
C MET A 99 -0.57 18.92 18.50
N LEU A 100 -0.32 18.74 18.75
CA LEU A 100 -0.46 18.42 19.18
C LEU A 100 -0.30 17.80 19.38
N GLY A 101 -0.01 17.84 19.40
CA GLY A 101 -0.44 17.42 19.52
C GLY A 101 -0.11 16.74 19.61
N GLU A 102 -0.38 16.82 19.33
CA GLU A 102 -0.62 16.49 19.38
C GLU A 102 -0.43 15.80 19.58
N ILE A 103 -0.07 15.59 19.93
CA ILE A 103 -0.33 15.29 19.98
C ILE A 103 -0.17 14.73 20.34
N ARG A 104 -0.13 14.49 20.52
CA ARG A 104 -0.43 14.33 20.67
C ARG A 104 -0.29 13.76 20.88
N ASP A 105 -0.17 13.86 20.99
CA ASP A 105 -0.48 13.71 20.93
C ASP A 105 -0.09 13.27 21.10
N ARG A 106 -0.14 13.06 21.27
CA ARG A 106 -0.26 13.08 21.20
C ARG A 106 0.06 12.88 21.57
N LEU A 107 0.33 12.97 21.51
CA LEU A 107 0.16 13.17 21.51
C LEU A 107 0.45 12.97 21.88
N ASP A 108 0.59 12.71 22.23
CA ASP A 108 0.27 12.90 22.24
C ASP A 108 0.54 12.70 22.50
N ARG A 109 0.53 12.61 22.44
CA ARG A 109 0.27 12.84 22.34
C ARG A 109 0.45 12.85 22.64
N LEU A 110 0.90 12.78 22.64
CA LEU A 110 0.49 13.22 22.51
C LEU A 110 0.67 13.13 22.67
#